data_ee37ed149f4ed0fc795977055324ff9f
#
_entry.id   ee37ed149f4ed0fc795977055324ff9f
#
_cell.length_a   1.000
_cell.length_b   1.000
_cell.length_c   1.000
_cell.angle_alpha   90.00
_cell.angle_beta   90.00
_cell.angle_gamma   90.00
#
_symmetry.space_group_name_H-M   'P 1'
#
loop_
_entity.id
_entity.type
_entity.pdbx_description
1 polymer ?
#
loop_
_entity_poly.entity_id
_entity_poly.type
_entity_poly.pdbx_seq_one_letter_code
_entity_poly.pdbx_strand_id
1 'polypeptide(L)'
;MAVRIRLRRMGRKKRPYYRIVVADSRSPRDGRFIETVGTYNPLTEPFQVEVKEDRVIYWLKNGAQPSQTVRSLLSRKGIWLKWDLMKNGADEAKINEEFKKWELLQLERQKRLEAKKAQQAKEKKTEVVEEETPVAEESPAAQEAPEAQAEEKPQAAEETQES
;
A
#
# COMPACT_ATOMS: atom_id res chain seq x y z
N MET A 1 -20.92 -9.78 -29.57
CA MET A 1 -20.86 -10.17 -28.14
C MET A 1 -20.27 -9.00 -27.35
N ALA A 2 -20.87 -8.61 -26.23
CA ALA A 2 -20.33 -7.55 -25.38
C ALA A 2 -19.25 -8.13 -24.46
N VAL A 3 -18.00 -7.68 -24.61
CA VAL A 3 -16.88 -8.11 -23.78
C VAL A 3 -16.67 -7.12 -22.63
N ARG A 4 -16.44 -7.63 -21.44
CA ARG A 4 -16.19 -6.81 -20.25
C ARG A 4 -14.87 -7.16 -19.59
N ILE A 5 -14.16 -6.13 -19.10
CA ILE A 5 -13.00 -6.29 -18.24
C ILE A 5 -13.46 -6.14 -16.80
N ARG A 6 -13.34 -7.18 -16.00
CA ARG A 6 -13.86 -7.22 -14.63
C ARG A 6 -12.95 -7.95 -13.67
N LEU A 7 -13.22 -7.78 -12.37
CA LEU A 7 -12.55 -8.51 -11.32
C LEU A 7 -13.20 -9.88 -11.09
N ARG A 8 -12.39 -10.92 -11.06
CA ARG A 8 -12.77 -12.26 -10.58
C ARG A 8 -12.12 -12.49 -9.22
N ARG A 9 -12.95 -12.80 -8.23
CA ARG A 9 -12.44 -13.08 -6.89
C ARG A 9 -11.74 -14.43 -6.84
N MET A 10 -10.61 -14.43 -6.17
CA MET A 10 -9.85 -15.63 -5.79
C MET A 10 -9.46 -15.51 -4.30
N GLY A 11 -8.72 -16.48 -3.80
CA GLY A 11 -8.27 -16.45 -2.41
C GLY A 11 -9.29 -16.99 -1.42
N ARG A 12 -8.87 -17.05 -0.17
CA ARG A 12 -9.61 -17.68 0.94
C ARG A 12 -10.64 -16.70 1.55
N LYS A 13 -11.49 -17.22 2.46
CA LYS A 13 -12.34 -16.42 3.34
C LYS A 13 -11.45 -15.47 4.16
N LYS A 14 -11.82 -14.20 4.25
CA LYS A 14 -11.07 -13.11 4.90
C LYS A 14 -9.73 -12.71 4.24
N ARG A 15 -9.28 -13.38 3.16
CA ARG A 15 -8.10 -13.00 2.37
C ARG A 15 -8.45 -12.90 0.88
N PRO A 16 -9.14 -11.81 0.46
CA PRO A 16 -9.51 -11.61 -0.93
C PRO A 16 -8.28 -11.32 -1.80
N TYR A 17 -8.24 -11.96 -2.95
CA TYR A 17 -7.30 -11.69 -4.03
C TYR A 17 -8.08 -11.69 -5.34
N TYR A 18 -7.77 -10.80 -6.26
CA TYR A 18 -8.55 -10.66 -7.48
C TYR A 18 -7.67 -10.79 -8.71
N ARG A 19 -8.21 -11.44 -9.75
CA ARG A 19 -7.68 -11.38 -11.11
C ARG A 19 -8.50 -10.40 -11.92
N ILE A 20 -7.83 -9.60 -12.75
CA ILE A 20 -8.46 -8.76 -13.76
C ILE A 20 -8.61 -9.64 -14.99
N VAL A 21 -9.84 -9.92 -15.37
CA VAL A 21 -10.15 -10.84 -16.47
C VAL A 21 -11.01 -10.18 -17.52
N VAL A 22 -10.82 -10.61 -18.75
CA VAL A 22 -11.66 -10.29 -19.89
C VAL A 22 -12.64 -11.44 -20.08
N ALA A 23 -13.92 -11.14 -20.04
CA ALA A 23 -14.98 -12.14 -20.14
C ALA A 23 -16.20 -11.61 -20.90
N ASP A 24 -17.02 -12.51 -21.42
CA ASP A 24 -18.33 -12.17 -21.95
C ASP A 24 -19.21 -11.56 -20.84
N SER A 25 -19.99 -10.54 -21.20
CA SER A 25 -20.88 -9.84 -20.27
C SER A 25 -21.94 -10.76 -19.65
N ARG A 26 -22.34 -11.81 -20.37
CA ARG A 26 -23.34 -12.81 -19.94
C ARG A 26 -22.77 -13.85 -18.99
N SER A 27 -21.45 -14.08 -18.99
CA SER A 27 -20.81 -15.07 -18.14
C SER A 27 -20.92 -14.71 -16.66
N PRO A 28 -21.18 -15.66 -15.74
CA PRO A 28 -21.19 -15.40 -14.31
C PRO A 28 -19.80 -14.94 -13.83
N ARG A 29 -19.73 -14.30 -12.66
CA ARG A 29 -18.49 -13.72 -12.12
C ARG A 29 -17.33 -14.73 -12.06
N ASP A 30 -17.61 -15.94 -11.62
CA ASP A 30 -16.62 -16.99 -11.40
C ASP A 30 -16.58 -18.00 -12.56
N GLY A 31 -17.29 -17.70 -13.67
CA GLY A 31 -17.40 -18.55 -14.84
C GLY A 31 -16.21 -18.47 -15.79
N ARG A 32 -16.43 -18.94 -17.03
CA ARG A 32 -15.44 -18.91 -18.09
C ARG A 32 -15.02 -17.47 -18.42
N PHE A 33 -13.75 -17.25 -18.60
CA PHE A 33 -13.17 -15.98 -19.07
C PHE A 33 -12.30 -16.23 -20.30
N ILE A 34 -12.03 -15.18 -21.07
CA ILE A 34 -11.26 -15.25 -22.31
C ILE A 34 -9.77 -15.15 -21.99
N GLU A 35 -9.38 -14.13 -21.22
CA GLU A 35 -8.00 -13.85 -20.90
C GLU A 35 -7.85 -13.22 -19.51
N THR A 36 -6.71 -13.48 -18.85
CA THR A 36 -6.32 -12.78 -17.62
C THR A 36 -5.32 -11.69 -17.97
N VAL A 37 -5.67 -10.43 -17.72
CA VAL A 37 -4.86 -9.25 -18.05
C VAL A 37 -4.13 -8.66 -16.85
N GLY A 38 -4.41 -9.14 -15.65
CA GLY A 38 -3.69 -8.67 -14.47
C GLY A 38 -4.19 -9.26 -13.16
N THR A 39 -3.61 -8.76 -12.08
CA THR A 39 -3.93 -9.15 -10.69
C THR A 39 -4.11 -7.91 -9.82
N TYR A 40 -4.90 -8.05 -8.75
CA TYR A 40 -5.15 -7.01 -7.78
C TYR A 40 -5.19 -7.60 -6.37
N ASN A 41 -4.31 -7.12 -5.52
CA ASN A 41 -4.25 -7.46 -4.10
C ASN A 41 -4.64 -6.24 -3.26
N PRO A 42 -5.80 -6.25 -2.59
CA PRO A 42 -6.24 -5.15 -1.74
C PRO A 42 -5.65 -5.17 -0.33
N LEU A 43 -5.01 -6.28 0.08
CA LEU A 43 -4.56 -6.47 1.46
C LEU A 43 -3.20 -5.83 1.76
N THR A 44 -2.46 -5.49 0.73
CA THR A 44 -1.18 -4.81 0.87
C THR A 44 -1.38 -3.29 1.00
N GLU A 45 -0.61 -2.65 1.85
CA GLU A 45 -0.57 -1.18 1.93
C GLU A 45 0.82 -0.68 1.48
N PRO A 46 0.91 0.00 0.35
CA PRO A 46 -0.15 0.31 -0.63
C PRO A 46 -0.64 -0.94 -1.38
N PHE A 47 -1.93 -0.92 -1.82
CA PHE A 47 -2.50 -2.04 -2.58
C PHE A 47 -1.69 -2.32 -3.86
N GLN A 48 -1.50 -3.60 -4.15
CA GLN A 48 -0.71 -4.04 -5.30
C GLN A 48 -1.61 -4.32 -6.49
N VAL A 49 -1.26 -3.73 -7.64
CA VAL A 49 -1.93 -3.95 -8.92
C VAL A 49 -0.88 -4.23 -9.97
N GLU A 50 -0.97 -5.39 -10.60
CA GLU A 50 -0.14 -5.78 -11.73
C GLU A 50 -1.04 -5.92 -12.95
N VAL A 51 -0.69 -5.25 -14.03
CA VAL A 51 -1.52 -5.23 -15.25
C VAL A 51 -0.62 -5.30 -16.48
N LYS A 52 -1.01 -6.13 -17.43
CA LYS A 52 -0.40 -6.20 -18.77
C LYS A 52 -1.01 -5.08 -19.62
N GLU A 53 -0.31 -3.95 -19.72
CA GLU A 53 -0.80 -2.73 -20.37
C GLU A 53 -1.21 -2.98 -21.83
N ASP A 54 -0.34 -3.64 -22.61
CA ASP A 54 -0.58 -3.91 -24.03
C ASP A 54 -1.87 -4.69 -24.25
N ARG A 55 -2.11 -5.70 -23.39
CA ARG A 55 -3.32 -6.54 -23.52
C ARG A 55 -4.58 -5.76 -23.13
N VAL A 56 -4.51 -4.91 -22.11
CA VAL A 56 -5.64 -4.05 -21.74
C VAL A 56 -5.96 -3.07 -22.86
N ILE A 57 -4.97 -2.39 -23.43
CA ILE A 57 -5.15 -1.45 -24.54
C ILE A 57 -5.72 -2.18 -25.77
N TYR A 58 -5.22 -3.37 -26.07
CA TYR A 58 -5.76 -4.21 -27.16
C TYR A 58 -7.26 -4.47 -26.98
N TRP A 59 -7.68 -4.90 -25.79
CA TRP A 59 -9.08 -5.19 -25.53
C TRP A 59 -9.96 -3.93 -25.53
N LEU A 60 -9.44 -2.80 -25.03
CA LEU A 60 -10.14 -1.51 -25.10
C LEU A 60 -10.31 -1.03 -26.55
N LYS A 61 -9.31 -1.21 -27.41
CA LYS A 61 -9.42 -0.95 -28.87
C LYS A 61 -10.50 -1.80 -29.53
N ASN A 62 -10.65 -3.05 -29.08
CA ASN A 62 -11.68 -3.96 -29.57
C ASN A 62 -13.07 -3.75 -28.90
N GLY A 63 -13.25 -2.66 -28.17
CA GLY A 63 -14.54 -2.29 -27.59
C GLY A 63 -14.88 -2.99 -26.28
N ALA A 64 -13.93 -3.60 -25.58
CA ALA A 64 -14.18 -4.16 -24.25
C ALA A 64 -14.47 -3.06 -23.22
N GLN A 65 -15.54 -3.23 -22.44
CA GLN A 65 -15.97 -2.25 -21.44
C GLN A 65 -15.41 -2.62 -20.07
N PRO A 66 -14.58 -1.78 -19.44
CA PRO A 66 -14.11 -2.01 -18.09
C PRO A 66 -15.22 -1.74 -17.07
N SER A 67 -15.28 -2.56 -16.02
CA SER A 67 -16.12 -2.24 -14.86
C SER A 67 -15.60 -0.99 -14.16
N GLN A 68 -16.43 -0.29 -13.40
CA GLN A 68 -16.06 0.95 -12.72
C GLN A 68 -14.84 0.77 -11.82
N THR A 69 -14.77 -0.33 -11.07
CA THR A 69 -13.63 -0.66 -10.22
C THR A 69 -12.33 -0.85 -11.03
N VAL A 70 -12.39 -1.60 -12.14
CA VAL A 70 -11.23 -1.80 -13.02
C VAL A 70 -10.80 -0.47 -13.63
N ARG A 71 -11.73 0.37 -14.07
CA ARG A 71 -11.44 1.70 -14.59
C ARG A 71 -10.68 2.55 -13.56
N SER A 72 -11.11 2.54 -12.30
CA SER A 72 -10.43 3.24 -11.21
C SER A 72 -9.00 2.70 -10.98
N LEU A 73 -8.80 1.38 -11.05
CA LEU A 73 -7.48 0.76 -10.92
C LEU A 73 -6.56 1.14 -12.10
N LEU A 74 -7.07 1.11 -13.33
CA LEU A 74 -6.32 1.53 -14.52
C LEU A 74 -5.98 3.02 -14.50
N SER A 75 -6.87 3.88 -13.99
CA SER A 75 -6.61 5.30 -13.80
C SER A 75 -5.48 5.54 -12.79
N ARG A 76 -5.44 4.79 -11.71
CA ARG A 76 -4.37 4.89 -10.70
C ARG A 76 -3.01 4.41 -11.20
N LYS A 77 -2.99 3.56 -12.24
CA LYS A 77 -1.76 3.11 -12.92
C LYS A 77 -1.38 3.97 -14.13
N GLY A 78 -2.20 4.98 -14.49
CA GLY A 78 -1.97 5.83 -15.65
C GLY A 78 -2.33 5.19 -16.99
N ILE A 79 -2.73 3.91 -17.01
CA ILE A 79 -3.09 3.19 -18.24
C ILE A 79 -4.33 3.80 -18.90
N TRP A 80 -5.27 4.27 -18.07
CA TRP A 80 -6.47 4.95 -18.56
C TRP A 80 -6.15 6.26 -19.26
N LEU A 81 -5.17 7.03 -18.75
CA LEU A 81 -4.70 8.27 -19.36
C LEU A 81 -4.07 7.99 -20.74
N LYS A 82 -3.19 6.99 -20.82
CA LYS A 82 -2.61 6.56 -22.11
C LYS A 82 -3.68 6.19 -23.12
N TRP A 83 -4.67 5.40 -22.68
CA TRP A 83 -5.79 5.01 -23.53
C TRP A 83 -6.61 6.20 -24.05
N ASP A 84 -6.91 7.15 -23.18
CA ASP A 84 -7.72 8.33 -23.52
C ASP A 84 -6.98 9.22 -24.53
N LEU A 85 -5.68 9.45 -24.34
CA LEU A 85 -4.83 10.18 -25.28
C LEU A 85 -4.73 9.46 -26.63
N MET A 86 -4.54 8.13 -26.64
CA MET A 86 -4.53 7.34 -27.88
C MET A 86 -5.87 7.43 -28.64
N LYS A 87 -6.98 7.38 -27.93
CA LYS A 87 -8.32 7.52 -28.50
C LYS A 87 -8.54 8.87 -29.16
N ASN A 88 -7.98 9.93 -28.56
CA ASN A 88 -8.05 11.28 -29.07
C ASN A 88 -7.03 11.58 -30.19
N GLY A 89 -6.26 10.58 -30.63
CA GLY A 89 -5.29 10.73 -31.72
C GLY A 89 -4.03 11.50 -31.34
N ALA A 90 -3.65 11.52 -30.08
CA ALA A 90 -2.43 12.17 -29.63
C ALA A 90 -1.18 11.40 -30.10
N ASP A 91 -0.13 12.14 -30.51
CA ASP A 91 1.17 11.59 -30.83
C ASP A 91 1.82 10.92 -29.63
N GLU A 92 2.67 9.91 -29.89
CA GLU A 92 3.41 9.20 -28.83
C GLU A 92 4.27 10.14 -27.99
N ALA A 93 4.84 11.19 -28.58
CA ALA A 93 5.60 12.20 -27.86
C ALA A 93 4.73 12.91 -26.81
N LYS A 94 3.53 13.34 -27.18
CA LYS A 94 2.57 13.98 -26.27
C LYS A 94 2.08 13.02 -25.18
N ILE A 95 1.86 11.76 -25.53
CA ILE A 95 1.46 10.73 -24.56
C ILE A 95 2.56 10.57 -23.49
N ASN A 96 3.82 10.51 -23.91
CA ASN A 96 4.94 10.39 -22.97
C ASN A 96 5.14 11.64 -22.11
N GLU A 97 4.92 12.83 -22.62
CA GLU A 97 4.98 14.07 -21.85
C GLU A 97 3.88 14.14 -20.78
N GLU A 98 2.65 13.86 -21.17
CA GLU A 98 1.52 13.84 -20.23
C GLU A 98 1.67 12.73 -19.18
N PHE A 99 2.21 11.58 -19.58
CA PHE A 99 2.48 10.50 -18.64
C PHE A 99 3.56 10.87 -17.61
N LYS A 100 4.65 11.52 -18.05
CA LYS A 100 5.68 12.04 -17.13
C LYS A 100 5.12 13.08 -16.15
N LYS A 101 4.28 14.01 -16.63
CA LYS A 101 3.60 14.97 -15.76
C LYS A 101 2.72 14.25 -14.72
N TRP A 102 1.98 13.26 -15.17
CA TRP A 102 1.14 12.45 -14.29
C TRP A 102 1.98 11.70 -13.23
N GLU A 103 3.11 11.11 -13.60
CA GLU A 103 4.02 10.43 -12.66
C GLU A 103 4.57 11.38 -11.59
N LEU A 104 5.01 12.58 -11.98
CA LEU A 104 5.46 13.60 -11.04
C LEU A 104 4.36 13.96 -10.04
N LEU A 105 3.14 14.14 -10.52
CA LEU A 105 1.98 14.49 -9.69
C LEU A 105 1.59 13.33 -8.73
N GLN A 106 1.75 12.08 -9.15
CA GLN A 106 1.56 10.92 -8.28
C GLN A 106 2.65 10.83 -7.20
N LEU A 107 3.89 11.10 -7.55
CA LEU A 107 5.01 11.11 -6.61
C LEU A 107 4.84 12.20 -5.53
N GLU A 108 4.41 13.40 -5.92
CA GLU A 108 4.08 14.47 -4.97
C GLU A 108 2.92 14.08 -4.06
N ARG A 109 1.87 13.46 -4.63
CA ARG A 109 0.73 12.99 -3.84
C ARG A 109 1.13 11.92 -2.84
N GLN A 110 2.01 10.99 -3.22
CA GLN A 110 2.53 9.96 -2.31
C GLN A 110 3.33 10.60 -1.16
N LYS A 111 4.27 11.49 -1.48
CA LYS A 111 5.05 12.23 -0.47
C LYS A 111 4.16 13.00 0.51
N ARG A 112 3.11 13.65 -0.01
CA ARG A 112 2.14 14.37 0.82
C ARG A 112 1.33 13.45 1.73
N LEU A 113 0.96 12.26 1.25
CA LEU A 113 0.25 11.26 2.05
C LEU A 113 1.16 10.65 3.13
N GLU A 114 2.41 10.37 2.82
CA GLU A 114 3.40 9.88 3.77
C GLU A 114 3.70 10.92 4.85
N ALA A 115 3.88 12.18 4.46
CA ALA A 115 4.06 13.28 5.40
C ALA A 115 2.86 13.43 6.35
N LYS A 116 1.63 13.35 5.84
CA LYS A 116 0.42 13.37 6.67
C LYS A 116 0.33 12.17 7.61
N LYS A 117 0.65 10.96 7.11
CA LYS A 117 0.68 9.75 7.96
C LYS A 117 1.73 9.88 9.07
N ALA A 118 2.90 10.42 8.75
CA ALA A 118 3.97 10.65 9.73
C ALA A 118 3.57 11.70 10.80
N GLN A 119 2.87 12.76 10.40
CA GLN A 119 2.34 13.76 11.34
C GLN A 119 1.28 13.15 12.26
N GLN A 120 0.29 12.45 11.70
CA GLN A 120 -0.75 11.79 12.49
C GLN A 120 -0.18 10.70 13.43
N ALA A 121 0.87 10.01 13.02
CA ALA A 121 1.54 9.03 13.88
C ALA A 121 2.28 9.71 15.05
N LYS A 122 2.84 10.91 14.82
CA LYS A 122 3.48 11.72 15.88
C LYS A 122 2.44 12.29 16.84
N GLU A 123 1.34 12.82 16.32
CA GLU A 123 0.24 13.35 17.14
C GLU A 123 -0.39 12.28 18.04
N LYS A 124 -0.67 11.10 17.49
CA LYS A 124 -1.16 9.96 18.29
C LYS A 124 -0.17 9.50 19.35
N LYS A 125 1.13 9.60 19.07
CA LYS A 125 2.16 9.21 20.05
C LYS A 125 2.30 10.24 21.17
N THR A 126 2.08 11.51 20.89
CA THR A 126 2.03 12.57 21.93
C THR A 126 0.77 12.50 22.77
N GLU A 127 -0.40 12.24 22.18
CA GLU A 127 -1.64 12.03 22.94
C GLU A 127 -1.55 10.84 23.91
N VAL A 128 -0.95 9.74 23.49
CA VAL A 128 -0.80 8.55 24.35
C VAL A 128 0.19 8.80 25.50
N VAL A 129 1.19 9.68 25.30
CA VAL A 129 2.16 10.02 26.34
C VAL A 129 1.57 11.02 27.36
N GLU A 130 0.63 11.88 26.95
CA GLU A 130 -0.08 12.79 27.86
C GLU A 130 -1.16 12.08 28.70
N GLU A 131 -1.70 10.96 28.22
CA GLU A 131 -2.73 10.18 28.94
C GLU A 131 -2.13 9.18 29.96
N GLU A 132 -0.82 8.90 29.90
CA GLU A 132 -0.10 8.01 30.81
C GLU A 132 0.62 8.71 31.97
N THR A 133 0.32 9.99 32.26
CA THR A 133 0.75 10.64 33.50
C THR A 133 -0.42 10.86 34.42
N PRO A 134 -0.75 9.91 35.29
CA PRO A 134 -1.56 10.22 36.48
C PRO A 134 -0.65 10.57 37.64
N VAL A 135 -0.71 11.82 38.00
CA VAL A 135 -0.68 12.31 39.41
C VAL A 135 -0.07 11.32 40.42
N ALA A 136 1.13 11.62 40.82
CA ALA A 136 1.66 11.21 42.11
C ALA A 136 2.48 12.37 42.67
N GLU A 137 1.78 13.32 43.26
CA GLU A 137 2.30 14.20 44.30
C GLU A 137 1.37 14.13 45.49
N GLU A 138 1.83 13.56 46.58
CA GLU A 138 1.81 14.18 47.88
C GLU A 138 2.58 13.34 48.91
N SER A 139 3.56 13.99 49.44
CA SER A 139 4.39 13.68 50.60
C SER A 139 3.56 13.65 51.91
N PRO A 140 4.11 13.53 53.13
CA PRO A 140 5.51 13.56 53.58
C PRO A 140 5.91 12.70 54.80
N ALA A 141 7.21 12.71 55.12
CA ALA A 141 7.87 12.62 56.44
C ALA A 141 7.92 11.26 57.16
N ALA A 142 8.99 10.76 57.60
CA ALA A 142 10.05 11.17 58.47
C ALA A 142 10.95 9.97 58.85
N GLN A 143 12.24 10.27 59.00
CA GLN A 143 13.19 9.66 59.97
C GLN A 143 13.54 8.17 59.82
N GLU A 144 14.72 7.68 59.77
CA GLU A 144 15.99 7.91 60.43
C GLU A 144 17.08 7.08 59.74
N ALA A 145 18.25 7.60 59.59
CA ALA A 145 19.48 6.85 59.39
C ALA A 145 19.91 6.24 60.76
N PRO A 146 21.01 5.45 60.96
CA PRO A 146 22.23 5.31 60.08
C PRO A 146 22.90 3.91 60.09
N GLU A 147 24.08 3.90 59.41
CA GLU A 147 25.28 3.02 59.60
C GLU A 147 25.19 1.55 59.23
N ALA A 148 26.16 0.90 58.71
CA ALA A 148 27.56 1.13 58.39
C ALA A 148 28.13 -0.07 57.58
N GLN A 149 29.17 0.18 56.82
CA GLN A 149 30.35 -0.68 56.57
C GLN A 149 30.13 -2.06 55.92
N ALA A 150 30.88 -2.58 55.04
CA ALA A 150 32.19 -2.34 54.50
C ALA A 150 32.47 -3.38 53.44
N GLU A 151 33.29 -3.04 52.46
CA GLU A 151 34.35 -3.87 51.85
C GLU A 151 33.93 -5.25 51.26
N GLU A 152 34.29 -5.65 50.09
CA GLU A 152 35.64 -5.79 49.51
C GLU A 152 35.50 -6.26 48.03
N LYS A 153 36.26 -5.66 47.17
CA LYS A 153 36.75 -6.23 45.93
C LYS A 153 37.92 -7.18 46.27
N PRO A 154 38.55 -8.02 45.43
CA PRO A 154 38.67 -7.93 43.98
C PRO A 154 38.86 -9.26 43.18
N GLN A 155 39.06 -9.10 41.87
CA GLN A 155 39.96 -9.85 40.97
C GLN A 155 39.58 -11.31 40.60
N ALA A 156 39.85 -11.81 39.49
CA ALA A 156 40.54 -11.55 38.25
C ALA A 156 40.50 -12.81 37.37
N ALA A 157 40.71 -12.58 36.11
CA ALA A 157 41.49 -13.40 35.18
C ALA A 157 40.94 -14.83 34.84
N GLU A 158 40.90 -15.18 33.70
CA GLU A 158 41.76 -15.44 32.56
C GLU A 158 41.23 -16.62 31.76
N GLU A 159 41.16 -16.41 30.51
CA GLU A 159 41.70 -17.21 29.39
C GLU A 159 41.33 -18.70 29.26
N THR A 160 41.01 -19.04 28.12
CA THR A 160 41.63 -19.78 27.01
C THR A 160 40.64 -20.67 26.30
N GLN A 161 40.48 -20.44 25.02
CA GLN A 161 40.95 -21.16 23.84
C GLN A 161 40.36 -22.56 23.59
N GLU A 162 39.95 -22.65 22.35
CA GLU A 162 40.10 -23.79 21.41
C GLU A 162 39.30 -25.07 21.60
N SER A 163 38.44 -25.29 20.71
CA SER A 163 38.54 -26.21 19.56
C SER A 163 37.32 -26.12 18.70
#